data_01965a1b4007d3f9bdace41d6e97698d
#
_entry.id   01965a1b4007d3f9bdace41d6e97698d
#
_cell.length_a   1.000
_cell.length_b   1.000
_cell.length_c   1.000
_cell.angle_alpha   90.00
_cell.angle_beta   90.00
_cell.angle_gamma   90.00
#
_symmetry.space_group_name_H-M   'P 1'
#
loop_
_entity.id
_entity.type
_entity.pdbx_description
1 polymer ?
#
loop_
_entity_poly.entity_id
_entity_poly.type
_entity_poly.pdbx_seq_one_letter_code
_entity_poly.pdbx_strand_id
1 'polypeptide(L)'
;MSTGHLPSALRSFRLQGDVPDNWNAADLQQHLGGIPLQRICLIPPPGCASEDDVIRLHDVEHRLCELLDGILVEKTMGWYESILAGLIITRINVYLESHNLGKVLGPDGTLRFLPGLVKIPDVSFVSWQRWPQQSPPRRPIPAIIPDLIIEVLSDGNTDDEMEAKLRVYQQAGVRMIWYINPKSCDAVCHRTAGESTYIARDGVLYGEDVLPDFQLSVSELFARADQQRPAEE
;
A
#
# COMPACT_ATOMS: atom_id res chain seq x y z
N MET A 1 16.47 -29.14 -2.60
CA MET A 1 15.62 -28.57 -1.55
C MET A 1 16.43 -27.46 -0.89
N SER A 2 16.25 -26.23 -1.35
CA SER A 2 16.97 -25.07 -0.82
C SER A 2 16.10 -24.44 0.26
N THR A 3 16.49 -24.59 1.51
CA THR A 3 15.88 -23.89 2.65
C THR A 3 16.32 -22.43 2.58
N GLY A 4 15.45 -21.60 1.98
CA GLY A 4 15.66 -20.14 1.94
C GLY A 4 15.78 -19.58 3.35
N HIS A 5 16.97 -19.13 3.67
CA HIS A 5 17.25 -18.46 4.93
C HIS A 5 16.61 -17.06 4.88
N LEU A 6 15.53 -16.86 5.66
CA LEU A 6 14.92 -15.54 5.85
C LEU A 6 15.92 -14.58 6.52
N PRO A 7 16.06 -13.34 6.06
CA PRO A 7 16.91 -12.33 6.69
C PRO A 7 16.54 -12.13 8.16
N SER A 8 17.55 -11.93 9.02
CA SER A 8 17.37 -11.81 10.48
C SER A 8 16.45 -10.66 10.91
N ALA A 9 16.32 -9.63 10.07
CA ALA A 9 15.42 -8.49 10.30
C ALA A 9 13.92 -8.87 10.25
N LEU A 10 13.56 -9.96 9.54
CA LEU A 10 12.17 -10.43 9.45
C LEU A 10 11.76 -11.30 10.65
N ARG A 11 12.68 -11.62 11.57
CA ARG A 11 12.38 -12.42 12.75
C ARG A 11 11.56 -11.68 13.82
N SER A 12 11.41 -10.37 13.73
CA SER A 12 10.55 -9.59 14.62
C SER A 12 9.08 -9.60 14.22
N PHE A 13 8.76 -9.96 12.96
CA PHE A 13 7.39 -10.32 12.60
C PHE A 13 7.14 -11.76 13.02
N ARG A 14 6.30 -11.96 14.01
CA ARG A 14 5.76 -13.26 14.35
C ARG A 14 4.89 -13.70 13.17
N LEU A 15 5.36 -14.63 12.35
CA LEU A 15 4.70 -15.15 11.15
C LEU A 15 3.38 -15.90 11.43
N GLN A 16 3.00 -16.04 12.68
CA GLN A 16 1.72 -16.48 13.24
C GLN A 16 1.67 -15.91 14.64
N GLY A 17 1.18 -14.68 14.77
CA GLY A 17 1.09 -14.03 16.06
C GLY A 17 -0.09 -14.61 16.81
N ASP A 18 0.17 -15.37 17.86
CA ASP A 18 -0.83 -15.54 18.91
C ASP A 18 -1.16 -14.14 19.43
N VAL A 19 -2.31 -13.58 19.00
CA VAL A 19 -2.90 -12.46 19.72
C VAL A 19 -3.11 -12.97 21.13
N PRO A 20 -2.49 -12.35 22.14
CA PRO A 20 -2.61 -12.86 23.50
C PRO A 20 -4.07 -12.90 23.94
N ASP A 21 -4.50 -14.00 24.56
CA ASP A 21 -5.90 -14.21 24.99
C ASP A 21 -6.40 -13.09 25.93
N ASN A 22 -5.50 -12.35 26.57
CA ASN A 22 -5.82 -11.27 27.49
C ASN A 22 -5.89 -9.87 26.85
N TRP A 23 -5.71 -9.77 25.53
CA TRP A 23 -5.83 -8.48 24.85
C TRP A 23 -7.28 -8.00 24.83
N ASN A 24 -7.45 -6.74 25.12
CA ASN A 24 -8.71 -6.02 24.90
C ASN A 24 -8.66 -5.21 23.60
N ALA A 25 -9.74 -4.49 23.28
CA ALA A 25 -9.83 -3.70 22.04
C ALA A 25 -8.77 -2.58 21.95
N ALA A 26 -8.33 -2.03 23.08
CA ALA A 26 -7.30 -0.99 23.10
C ALA A 26 -5.91 -1.58 22.79
N ASP A 27 -5.63 -2.78 23.27
CA ASP A 27 -4.39 -3.50 22.97
C ASP A 27 -4.30 -3.84 21.47
N LEU A 28 -5.41 -4.31 20.88
CA LEU A 28 -5.52 -4.55 19.43
C LEU A 28 -5.30 -3.26 18.64
N GLN A 29 -5.96 -2.19 19.03
CA GLN A 29 -5.83 -0.88 18.38
C GLN A 29 -4.39 -0.39 18.43
N GLN A 30 -3.75 -0.46 19.58
CA GLN A 30 -2.35 -0.06 19.75
C GLN A 30 -1.41 -0.92 18.89
N HIS A 31 -1.61 -2.25 18.87
CA HIS A 31 -0.82 -3.17 18.04
C HIS A 31 -0.88 -2.83 16.55
N LEU A 32 -2.05 -2.37 16.09
CA LEU A 32 -2.30 -1.99 14.69
C LEU A 32 -1.94 -0.52 14.38
N GLY A 33 -1.25 0.19 15.30
CA GLY A 33 -0.84 1.57 15.08
C GLY A 33 -1.95 2.59 15.36
N GLY A 34 -2.89 2.30 16.25
CA GLY A 34 -3.93 3.24 16.64
C GLY A 34 -5.06 3.44 15.63
N ILE A 35 -5.22 2.54 14.66
CA ILE A 35 -6.28 2.65 13.64
C ILE A 35 -7.68 2.73 14.27
N PRO A 36 -8.67 3.33 13.59
CA PRO A 36 -10.06 3.33 14.06
C PRO A 36 -10.57 1.90 14.29
N LEU A 37 -11.16 1.64 15.47
CA LEU A 37 -11.66 0.31 15.85
C LEU A 37 -12.65 -0.26 14.84
N GLN A 38 -13.40 0.59 14.15
CA GLN A 38 -14.39 0.20 13.13
C GLN A 38 -13.75 -0.51 11.94
N ARG A 39 -12.46 -0.34 11.72
CA ARG A 39 -11.71 -1.02 10.64
C ARG A 39 -11.26 -2.42 11.05
N ILE A 40 -11.25 -2.75 12.33
CA ILE A 40 -10.80 -4.07 12.82
C ILE A 40 -11.95 -5.07 12.70
N CYS A 41 -11.76 -6.11 11.88
CA CYS A 41 -12.72 -7.20 11.78
C CYS A 41 -12.56 -8.16 12.96
N LEU A 42 -13.67 -8.47 13.62
CA LEU A 42 -13.69 -9.38 14.77
C LEU A 42 -14.11 -10.82 14.39
N ILE A 43 -14.41 -11.06 13.12
CA ILE A 43 -14.79 -12.36 12.59
C ILE A 43 -13.96 -12.62 11.31
N PRO A 44 -13.09 -13.64 11.29
CA PRO A 44 -12.67 -14.51 12.41
C PRO A 44 -12.11 -13.72 13.60
N PRO A 45 -12.01 -14.33 14.79
CA PRO A 45 -11.40 -13.67 15.93
C PRO A 45 -9.99 -13.19 15.60
N PRO A 46 -9.55 -12.02 16.13
CA PRO A 46 -8.19 -11.52 15.95
C PRO A 46 -7.15 -12.59 16.29
N GLY A 47 -6.15 -12.74 15.42
CA GLY A 47 -5.14 -13.80 15.51
C GLY A 47 -5.49 -15.10 14.78
N CYS A 48 -6.76 -15.29 14.38
CA CYS A 48 -7.22 -16.53 13.73
C CYS A 48 -7.50 -16.39 12.22
N ALA A 49 -7.45 -15.17 11.68
CA ALA A 49 -7.74 -14.95 10.26
C ALA A 49 -6.60 -15.45 9.36
N SER A 50 -6.96 -15.85 8.16
CA SER A 50 -6.07 -16.38 7.13
C SER A 50 -6.21 -15.61 5.81
N GLU A 51 -5.36 -15.94 4.83
CA GLU A 51 -5.49 -15.41 3.47
C GLU A 51 -6.79 -15.85 2.78
N ASP A 52 -7.31 -17.02 3.12
CA ASP A 52 -8.59 -17.52 2.59
C ASP A 52 -9.75 -16.64 3.09
N ASP A 53 -9.64 -16.06 4.29
CA ASP A 53 -10.64 -15.10 4.79
C ASP A 53 -10.59 -13.79 4.03
N VAL A 54 -9.39 -13.31 3.65
CA VAL A 54 -9.24 -12.13 2.78
C VAL A 54 -9.93 -12.37 1.44
N ILE A 55 -9.69 -13.54 0.83
CA ILE A 55 -10.32 -13.92 -0.45
C ILE A 55 -11.84 -14.00 -0.29
N ARG A 56 -12.33 -14.65 0.75
CA ARG A 56 -13.76 -14.80 1.02
C ARG A 56 -14.44 -13.44 1.19
N LEU A 57 -13.83 -12.52 1.96
CA LEU A 57 -14.38 -11.18 2.16
C LEU A 57 -14.45 -10.40 0.86
N HIS A 58 -13.41 -10.50 0.02
CA HIS A 58 -13.38 -9.88 -1.29
C HIS A 58 -14.45 -10.45 -2.23
N ASP A 59 -14.50 -11.78 -2.40
CA ASP A 59 -15.31 -12.42 -3.43
C ASP A 59 -16.79 -12.49 -3.07
N VAL A 60 -17.12 -12.62 -1.77
CA VAL A 60 -18.49 -12.84 -1.30
C VAL A 60 -19.10 -11.60 -0.68
N GLU A 61 -18.33 -10.85 0.11
CA GLU A 61 -18.82 -9.69 0.85
C GLU A 61 -18.48 -8.37 0.17
N HIS A 62 -17.66 -8.39 -0.91
CA HIS A 62 -17.16 -7.22 -1.63
C HIS A 62 -16.46 -6.21 -0.73
N ARG A 63 -15.72 -6.72 0.27
CA ARG A 63 -14.93 -5.94 1.23
C ARG A 63 -13.45 -6.16 0.99
N LEU A 64 -12.70 -5.07 0.99
CA LEU A 64 -11.24 -5.11 0.89
C LEU A 64 -10.65 -5.10 2.30
N CYS A 65 -9.95 -6.19 2.65
CA CYS A 65 -9.30 -6.33 3.94
C CYS A 65 -7.82 -6.67 3.76
N GLU A 66 -6.97 -6.02 4.51
CA GLU A 66 -5.59 -6.40 4.74
C GLU A 66 -5.51 -7.45 5.83
N LEU A 67 -4.45 -8.25 5.83
CA LEU A 67 -4.16 -9.25 6.86
C LEU A 67 -2.82 -8.93 7.51
N LEU A 68 -2.83 -8.85 8.84
CA LEU A 68 -1.64 -8.65 9.66
C LEU A 68 -1.78 -9.48 10.95
N ASP A 69 -0.83 -10.39 11.20
CA ASP A 69 -0.80 -11.23 12.42
C ASP A 69 -2.12 -11.95 12.71
N GLY A 70 -2.79 -12.46 11.65
CA GLY A 70 -4.10 -13.09 11.79
C GLY A 70 -5.24 -12.14 12.12
N ILE A 71 -5.06 -10.84 11.95
CA ILE A 71 -6.08 -9.80 12.15
C ILE A 71 -6.44 -9.20 10.80
N LEU A 72 -7.74 -9.15 10.50
CA LEU A 72 -8.27 -8.50 9.32
C LEU A 72 -8.54 -7.03 9.61
N VAL A 73 -8.01 -6.18 8.75
CA VAL A 73 -8.19 -4.72 8.83
C VAL A 73 -8.82 -4.23 7.54
N GLU A 74 -10.03 -3.68 7.63
CA GLU A 74 -10.74 -3.16 6.45
C GLU A 74 -10.00 -1.96 5.87
N LYS A 75 -9.76 -2.02 4.56
CA LYS A 75 -9.21 -0.88 3.82
C LYS A 75 -10.32 0.13 3.56
N THR A 76 -10.05 1.37 3.88
CA THR A 76 -10.92 2.50 3.56
C THR A 76 -10.21 3.42 2.58
N MET A 77 -10.98 3.97 1.62
CA MET A 77 -10.51 4.98 0.69
C MET A 77 -11.59 6.03 0.55
N GLY A 78 -11.23 7.28 0.73
CA GLY A 78 -12.12 8.41 0.52
C GLY A 78 -12.30 8.76 -0.96
N TRP A 79 -13.27 9.61 -1.23
CA TRP A 79 -13.56 10.10 -2.59
C TRP A 79 -12.37 10.84 -3.20
N TYR A 80 -11.78 11.76 -2.45
CA TYR A 80 -10.67 12.60 -2.93
C TYR A 80 -9.38 11.80 -3.10
N GLU A 81 -9.09 10.90 -2.17
CA GLU A 81 -7.97 9.97 -2.24
C GLU A 81 -8.08 9.07 -3.48
N SER A 82 -9.30 8.64 -3.82
CA SER A 82 -9.55 7.85 -5.04
C SER A 82 -9.27 8.64 -6.32
N ILE A 83 -9.62 9.95 -6.36
CA ILE A 83 -9.27 10.82 -7.49
C ILE A 83 -7.75 10.94 -7.64
N LEU A 84 -7.04 11.20 -6.55
CA LEU A 84 -5.57 11.32 -6.57
C LEU A 84 -4.91 10.01 -7.03
N ALA A 85 -5.33 8.87 -6.49
CA ALA A 85 -4.83 7.56 -6.91
C ALA A 85 -5.07 7.33 -8.41
N GLY A 86 -6.26 7.64 -8.91
CA GLY A 86 -6.61 7.52 -10.34
C GLY A 86 -5.74 8.40 -11.24
N LEU A 87 -5.47 9.64 -10.83
CA LEU A 87 -4.59 10.55 -11.56
C LEU A 87 -3.15 10.04 -11.59
N ILE A 88 -2.63 9.53 -10.46
CA ILE A 88 -1.29 8.96 -10.36
C ILE A 88 -1.17 7.72 -11.26
N ILE A 89 -2.12 6.80 -11.20
CA ILE A 89 -2.20 5.61 -12.07
C ILE A 89 -2.15 6.02 -13.54
N THR A 90 -2.94 7.03 -13.91
CA THR A 90 -3.00 7.54 -15.28
C THR A 90 -1.64 8.07 -15.73
N ARG A 91 -0.98 8.87 -14.91
CA ARG A 91 0.34 9.45 -15.24
C ARG A 91 1.41 8.37 -15.40
N ILE A 92 1.43 7.37 -14.52
CA ILE A 92 2.39 6.27 -14.63
C ILE A 92 2.07 5.41 -15.86
N ASN A 93 0.81 5.10 -16.16
CA ASN A 93 0.44 4.32 -17.34
C ASN A 93 0.82 5.03 -18.65
N VAL A 94 0.58 6.34 -18.77
CA VAL A 94 1.01 7.13 -19.94
C VAL A 94 2.53 7.07 -20.12
N TYR A 95 3.30 7.16 -19.04
CA TYR A 95 4.75 6.99 -19.11
C TYR A 95 5.13 5.57 -19.56
N LEU A 96 4.46 4.54 -19.06
CA LEU A 96 4.73 3.14 -19.40
C LEU A 96 4.38 2.76 -20.84
N GLU A 97 3.58 3.56 -21.57
CA GLU A 97 3.32 3.34 -23.02
C GLU A 97 4.61 3.42 -23.85
N SER A 98 5.53 4.32 -23.47
CA SER A 98 6.85 4.47 -24.12
C SER A 98 7.98 3.76 -23.35
N HIS A 99 7.75 3.32 -22.13
CA HIS A 99 8.73 2.69 -21.25
C HIS A 99 8.17 1.38 -20.73
N ASN A 100 8.30 0.31 -21.49
CA ASN A 100 7.76 -1.01 -21.14
C ASN A 100 8.50 -1.65 -19.94
N LEU A 101 8.38 -1.05 -18.75
CA LEU A 101 9.11 -1.45 -17.55
C LEU A 101 8.34 -2.39 -16.63
N GLY A 102 7.01 -2.40 -16.69
CA GLY A 102 6.17 -3.16 -15.75
C GLY A 102 4.69 -2.83 -15.86
N LYS A 103 3.98 -3.03 -14.75
CA LYS A 103 2.54 -2.75 -14.62
C LYS A 103 2.23 -1.97 -13.35
N VAL A 104 1.20 -1.13 -13.44
CA VAL A 104 0.60 -0.44 -12.28
C VAL A 104 -0.64 -1.20 -11.84
N LEU A 105 -0.81 -1.31 -10.52
CA LEU A 105 -2.01 -1.84 -9.87
C LEU A 105 -2.73 -0.70 -9.15
N GLY A 106 -4.05 -0.77 -9.14
CA GLY A 106 -4.92 0.17 -8.44
C GLY A 106 -5.21 -0.24 -6.99
N PRO A 107 -6.14 0.49 -6.35
CA PRO A 107 -6.40 0.40 -4.90
C PRO A 107 -7.11 -0.89 -4.44
N ASP A 108 -7.38 -1.81 -5.34
CA ASP A 108 -7.90 -3.16 -5.11
C ASP A 108 -6.85 -4.26 -5.36
N GLY A 109 -5.65 -3.85 -5.74
CA GLY A 109 -4.51 -4.74 -6.00
C GLY A 109 -3.98 -5.40 -4.74
N THR A 110 -4.54 -6.56 -4.37
CA THR A 110 -4.14 -7.31 -3.18
C THR A 110 -2.80 -8.03 -3.39
N LEU A 111 -1.86 -7.85 -2.47
CA LEU A 111 -0.51 -8.39 -2.57
C LEU A 111 -0.08 -9.10 -1.28
N ARG A 112 0.53 -10.28 -1.43
CA ARG A 112 1.18 -10.99 -0.33
C ARG A 112 2.62 -10.52 -0.19
N PHE A 113 2.93 -9.89 0.92
CA PHE A 113 4.28 -9.48 1.27
C PHE A 113 5.06 -10.61 1.93
N LEU A 114 4.40 -11.33 2.84
CA LEU A 114 4.87 -12.55 3.49
C LEU A 114 3.68 -13.49 3.70
N PRO A 115 3.88 -14.78 3.97
CA PRO A 115 2.78 -15.65 4.41
C PRO A 115 2.07 -15.04 5.62
N GLY A 116 0.75 -14.85 5.53
CA GLY A 116 -0.05 -14.22 6.57
C GLY A 116 0.08 -12.68 6.66
N LEU A 117 0.78 -12.05 5.71
CA LEU A 117 0.90 -10.60 5.61
C LEU A 117 0.43 -10.13 4.23
N VAL A 118 -0.79 -9.61 4.18
CA VAL A 118 -1.44 -9.13 2.97
C VAL A 118 -1.69 -7.64 3.07
N LYS A 119 -1.29 -6.90 2.05
CA LYS A 119 -1.47 -5.46 1.94
C LYS A 119 -2.14 -5.08 0.63
N ILE A 120 -2.84 -3.95 0.64
CA ILE A 120 -3.56 -3.39 -0.50
C ILE A 120 -3.18 -1.91 -0.61
N PRO A 121 -2.03 -1.56 -1.21
CA PRO A 121 -1.64 -0.17 -1.40
C PRO A 121 -2.62 0.58 -2.33
N ASP A 122 -2.69 1.91 -2.22
CA ASP A 122 -3.55 2.71 -3.10
C ASP A 122 -3.09 2.66 -4.55
N VAL A 123 -1.78 2.71 -4.78
CA VAL A 123 -1.15 2.47 -6.09
C VAL A 123 0.13 1.67 -5.87
N SER A 124 0.39 0.71 -6.74
CA SER A 124 1.67 0.01 -6.75
C SER A 124 2.18 -0.23 -8.17
N PHE A 125 3.50 -0.13 -8.35
CA PHE A 125 4.16 -0.48 -9.59
C PHE A 125 5.03 -1.71 -9.40
N VAL A 126 4.90 -2.66 -10.31
CA VAL A 126 5.67 -3.91 -10.34
C VAL A 126 6.45 -3.97 -11.64
N SER A 127 7.77 -3.98 -11.57
CA SER A 127 8.63 -4.13 -12.73
C SER A 127 8.59 -5.55 -13.30
N TRP A 128 8.93 -5.71 -14.57
CA TRP A 128 9.06 -7.03 -15.19
C TRP A 128 10.09 -7.92 -14.50
N GLN A 129 11.09 -7.34 -13.83
CA GLN A 129 12.10 -8.09 -13.07
C GLN A 129 11.50 -8.79 -11.85
N ARG A 130 10.47 -8.19 -11.24
CA ARG A 130 9.75 -8.75 -10.09
C ARG A 130 8.55 -9.60 -10.49
N TRP A 131 8.22 -9.60 -11.76
CA TRP A 131 7.11 -10.37 -12.28
C TRP A 131 7.53 -11.83 -12.45
N PRO A 132 6.97 -12.80 -11.71
CA PRO A 132 7.50 -14.16 -11.66
C PRO A 132 7.14 -15.01 -12.88
N GLN A 133 6.32 -14.53 -13.78
CA GLN A 133 5.78 -15.28 -14.93
C GLN A 133 5.67 -14.39 -16.16
N GLN A 134 5.59 -15.00 -17.35
CA GLN A 134 5.38 -14.24 -18.60
C GLN A 134 4.00 -13.59 -18.72
N SER A 135 3.03 -13.99 -17.90
CA SER A 135 1.68 -13.45 -17.88
C SER A 135 1.28 -12.99 -16.46
N PRO A 136 0.36 -12.01 -16.34
CA PRO A 136 -0.16 -11.58 -15.05
C PRO A 136 -0.65 -12.77 -14.22
N PRO A 137 -0.30 -12.84 -12.92
CA PRO A 137 -0.82 -13.87 -12.04
C PRO A 137 -2.34 -13.73 -11.96
N ARG A 138 -3.04 -14.87 -12.08
CA ARG A 138 -4.49 -14.93 -11.91
C ARG A 138 -4.89 -15.42 -10.51
N ARG A 139 -3.93 -15.42 -9.59
CA ARG A 139 -4.17 -15.75 -8.18
C ARG A 139 -4.82 -14.54 -7.51
N PRO A 140 -5.78 -14.75 -6.60
CA PRO A 140 -6.39 -13.65 -5.85
C PRO A 140 -5.37 -12.82 -5.06
N ILE A 141 -4.38 -13.49 -4.45
CA ILE A 141 -3.32 -12.84 -3.67
C ILE A 141 -1.95 -13.32 -4.19
N PRO A 142 -1.36 -12.63 -5.18
CA PRO A 142 -0.03 -12.98 -5.69
C PRO A 142 1.07 -12.61 -4.68
N ALA A 143 2.09 -13.46 -4.55
CA ALA A 143 3.29 -13.18 -3.77
C ALA A 143 4.27 -12.37 -4.63
N ILE A 144 4.01 -11.08 -4.72
CA ILE A 144 4.82 -10.12 -5.50
C ILE A 144 5.06 -8.91 -4.63
N ILE A 145 6.33 -8.48 -4.54
CA ILE A 145 6.69 -7.25 -3.86
C ILE A 145 6.81 -6.14 -4.91
N PRO A 146 6.06 -5.05 -4.83
CA PRO A 146 6.18 -3.92 -5.75
C PRO A 146 7.55 -3.23 -5.66
N ASP A 147 7.95 -2.56 -6.74
CA ASP A 147 9.12 -1.67 -6.71
C ASP A 147 8.77 -0.30 -6.14
N LEU A 148 7.56 0.20 -6.45
CA LEU A 148 7.02 1.44 -5.92
C LEU A 148 5.66 1.17 -5.28
N ILE A 149 5.45 1.75 -4.11
CA ILE A 149 4.15 1.87 -3.44
C ILE A 149 3.82 3.34 -3.26
N ILE A 150 2.56 3.69 -3.45
CA ILE A 150 2.04 5.03 -3.20
C ILE A 150 0.82 4.88 -2.29
N GLU A 151 0.84 5.55 -1.15
CA GLU A 151 -0.29 5.68 -0.23
C GLU A 151 -0.77 7.13 -0.26
N VAL A 152 -2.05 7.32 -0.46
CA VAL A 152 -2.70 8.63 -0.36
C VAL A 152 -3.31 8.73 1.03
N LEU A 153 -2.75 9.60 1.86
CA LEU A 153 -3.15 9.71 3.26
C LEU A 153 -4.58 10.25 3.38
N SER A 154 -5.31 9.73 4.36
CA SER A 154 -6.67 10.14 4.68
C SER A 154 -6.80 10.55 6.16
N ASP A 155 -7.92 11.17 6.52
CA ASP A 155 -8.21 11.54 7.91
C ASP A 155 -8.27 10.35 8.87
N GLY A 156 -8.51 9.16 8.33
CA GLY A 156 -8.55 7.91 9.10
C GLY A 156 -7.20 7.26 9.35
N ASN A 157 -6.10 7.79 8.78
CA ASN A 157 -4.77 7.28 9.03
C ASN A 157 -4.15 7.94 10.27
N THR A 158 -3.43 7.16 11.06
CA THR A 158 -2.60 7.66 12.14
C THR A 158 -1.13 7.63 11.76
N ASP A 159 -0.31 8.47 12.39
CA ASP A 159 1.14 8.48 12.14
C ASP A 159 1.75 7.11 12.46
N ASP A 160 1.33 6.47 13.55
CA ASP A 160 1.80 5.14 13.96
C ASP A 160 1.42 4.04 12.95
N GLU A 161 0.19 4.10 12.37
CA GLU A 161 -0.22 3.19 11.28
C GLU A 161 0.69 3.36 10.07
N MET A 162 0.93 4.60 9.65
CA MET A 162 1.75 4.89 8.46
C MET A 162 3.22 4.52 8.67
N GLU A 163 3.74 4.73 9.89
CA GLU A 163 5.08 4.28 10.24
C GLU A 163 5.19 2.74 10.28
N ALA A 164 4.18 2.05 10.79
CA ALA A 164 4.11 0.59 10.76
C ALA A 164 4.05 0.06 9.32
N LYS A 165 3.23 0.65 8.44
CA LYS A 165 3.19 0.33 7.00
C LYS A 165 4.53 0.56 6.33
N LEU A 166 5.19 1.70 6.61
CA LEU A 166 6.51 2.02 6.05
C LEU A 166 7.54 0.93 6.40
N ARG A 167 7.60 0.54 7.68
CA ARG A 167 8.49 -0.54 8.13
C ARG A 167 8.23 -1.85 7.40
N VAL A 168 6.95 -2.23 7.23
CA VAL A 168 6.55 -3.44 6.48
C VAL A 168 7.06 -3.37 5.04
N TYR A 169 6.83 -2.27 4.34
CA TYR A 169 7.21 -2.10 2.94
C TYR A 169 8.73 -2.13 2.75
N GLN A 170 9.46 -1.41 3.60
CA GLN A 170 10.93 -1.39 3.57
C GLN A 170 11.53 -2.76 3.85
N GLN A 171 11.05 -3.47 4.86
CA GLN A 171 11.52 -4.81 5.22
C GLN A 171 11.20 -5.86 4.14
N ALA A 172 10.08 -5.71 3.44
CA ALA A 172 9.74 -6.55 2.30
C ALA A 172 10.61 -6.27 1.07
N GLY A 173 11.36 -5.17 1.07
CA GLY A 173 12.25 -4.79 -0.02
C GLY A 173 11.57 -3.97 -1.12
N VAL A 174 10.51 -3.22 -0.79
CA VAL A 174 9.97 -2.18 -1.66
C VAL A 174 11.05 -1.10 -1.82
N ARG A 175 11.36 -0.72 -3.07
CA ARG A 175 12.48 0.17 -3.35
C ARG A 175 12.16 1.63 -3.06
N MET A 176 10.90 2.04 -3.34
CA MET A 176 10.42 3.40 -3.20
C MET A 176 9.00 3.42 -2.68
N ILE A 177 8.72 4.31 -1.72
CA ILE A 177 7.38 4.50 -1.16
C ILE A 177 7.08 5.99 -1.16
N TRP A 178 5.96 6.39 -1.76
CA TRP A 178 5.46 7.76 -1.72
C TRP A 178 4.25 7.86 -0.82
N TYR A 179 4.30 8.78 0.12
CA TYR A 179 3.15 9.21 0.91
C TYR A 179 2.68 10.55 0.37
N ILE A 180 1.45 10.60 -0.14
CA ILE A 180 0.82 11.80 -0.67
C ILE A 180 -0.14 12.32 0.40
N ASN A 181 0.03 13.56 0.83
CA ASN A 181 -0.81 14.16 1.87
C ASN A 181 -1.78 15.20 1.27
N PRO A 182 -3.08 14.87 1.17
CA PRO A 182 -4.07 15.79 0.63
C PRO A 182 -4.29 17.04 1.48
N LYS A 183 -4.09 16.96 2.81
CA LYS A 183 -4.34 18.10 3.71
C LYS A 183 -3.33 19.22 3.53
N SER A 184 -2.05 18.87 3.44
CA SER A 184 -0.96 19.82 3.26
C SER A 184 -0.57 20.04 1.80
N CYS A 185 -1.15 19.25 0.88
CA CYS A 185 -0.83 19.24 -0.55
C CYS A 185 0.68 19.06 -0.78
N ASP A 186 1.29 18.11 -0.09
CA ASP A 186 2.70 17.76 -0.18
C ASP A 186 2.90 16.24 -0.28
N ALA A 187 4.12 15.78 -0.29
CA ALA A 187 4.44 14.38 -0.31
C ALA A 187 5.74 14.06 0.45
N VAL A 188 5.92 12.80 0.80
CA VAL A 188 7.20 12.27 1.30
C VAL A 188 7.59 11.08 0.45
N CYS A 189 8.83 11.08 -0.03
CA CYS A 189 9.44 9.95 -0.72
C CYS A 189 10.38 9.23 0.25
N HIS A 190 10.08 7.96 0.55
CA HIS A 190 10.93 7.08 1.35
C HIS A 190 11.63 6.07 0.45
N ARG A 191 12.90 5.78 0.75
CA ARG A 191 13.73 4.80 0.03
C ARG A 191 14.10 3.63 0.92
N THR A 192 14.47 2.52 0.30
CA THR A 192 14.87 1.29 1.02
C THR A 192 16.02 1.53 2.00
N ALA A 193 16.93 2.47 1.69
CA ALA A 193 18.08 2.81 2.55
C ALA A 193 17.70 3.57 3.83
N GLY A 194 16.40 3.80 4.09
CA GLY A 194 15.92 4.56 5.24
C GLY A 194 15.96 6.08 5.03
N GLU A 195 16.32 6.54 3.86
CA GLU A 195 16.29 7.95 3.50
C GLU A 195 14.88 8.40 3.18
N SER A 196 14.50 9.57 3.68
CA SER A 196 13.22 10.21 3.41
C SER A 196 13.43 11.63 2.92
N THR A 197 12.71 12.00 1.87
CA THR A 197 12.76 13.35 1.30
C THR A 197 11.37 13.95 1.33
N TYR A 198 11.22 15.09 1.98
CA TYR A 198 10.01 15.89 1.94
C TYR A 198 9.92 16.64 0.60
N ILE A 199 8.75 16.58 -0.03
CA ILE A 199 8.45 17.23 -1.31
C ILE A 199 7.32 18.23 -1.07
N ALA A 200 7.64 19.50 -1.09
CA ALA A 200 6.66 20.57 -0.92
C ALA A 200 5.68 20.63 -2.09
N ARG A 201 4.63 21.42 -1.94
CA ARG A 201 3.56 21.59 -2.94
C ARG A 201 4.09 21.96 -4.33
N ASP A 202 5.11 22.78 -4.43
CA ASP A 202 5.75 23.20 -5.68
C ASP A 202 6.87 22.25 -6.15
N GLY A 203 7.07 21.16 -5.41
CA GLY A 203 8.09 20.17 -5.71
C GLY A 203 7.64 19.11 -6.72
N VAL A 204 8.58 18.21 -7.01
CA VAL A 204 8.42 17.13 -7.99
C VAL A 204 8.85 15.81 -7.36
N LEU A 205 8.01 14.79 -7.48
CA LEU A 205 8.35 13.41 -7.22
C LEU A 205 9.06 12.81 -8.44
N TYR A 206 10.21 12.20 -8.22
CA TYR A 206 11.01 11.55 -9.26
C TYR A 206 10.93 10.04 -9.12
N GLY A 207 10.79 9.34 -10.24
CA GLY A 207 10.77 7.87 -10.29
C GLY A 207 12.13 7.23 -10.07
N GLU A 208 13.21 8.02 -10.13
CA GLU A 208 14.61 7.63 -9.95
C GLU A 208 14.98 6.38 -10.77
N ASP A 209 15.55 5.37 -10.15
CA ASP A 209 15.92 4.10 -10.80
C ASP A 209 14.75 3.08 -10.90
N VAL A 210 13.60 3.38 -10.29
CA VAL A 210 12.38 2.56 -10.38
C VAL A 210 11.60 2.89 -11.64
N LEU A 211 11.43 4.17 -11.94
CA LEU A 211 10.79 4.71 -13.15
C LEU A 211 11.70 5.81 -13.74
N PRO A 212 12.76 5.45 -14.49
CA PRO A 212 13.75 6.41 -14.99
C PRO A 212 13.11 7.54 -15.77
N ASP A 213 13.52 8.78 -15.48
CA ASP A 213 13.02 10.02 -16.09
C ASP A 213 11.54 10.34 -15.81
N PHE A 214 10.82 9.51 -15.04
CA PHE A 214 9.46 9.82 -14.62
C PHE A 214 9.46 10.95 -13.59
N GLN A 215 8.56 11.90 -13.81
CA GLN A 215 8.36 13.06 -12.95
C GLN A 215 6.87 13.29 -12.71
N LEU A 216 6.51 13.58 -11.45
CA LEU A 216 5.16 13.95 -11.04
C LEU A 216 5.20 15.24 -10.24
N SER A 217 4.75 16.34 -10.84
CA SER A 217 4.58 17.61 -10.15
C SER A 217 3.47 17.50 -9.12
N VAL A 218 3.77 17.80 -7.86
CA VAL A 218 2.80 17.77 -6.76
C VAL A 218 1.71 18.82 -6.99
N SER A 219 2.09 20.02 -7.40
CA SER A 219 1.13 21.10 -7.68
C SER A 219 0.19 20.77 -8.83
N GLU A 220 0.68 20.17 -9.91
CA GLU A 220 -0.19 19.75 -11.03
C GLU A 220 -1.13 18.60 -10.63
N LEU A 221 -0.68 17.67 -9.80
CA LEU A 221 -1.51 16.58 -9.30
C LEU A 221 -2.71 17.12 -8.55
N PHE A 222 -2.48 18.00 -7.57
CA PHE A 222 -3.55 18.61 -6.78
C PHE A 222 -4.42 19.56 -7.60
N ALA A 223 -3.84 20.37 -8.50
CA ALA A 223 -4.60 21.25 -9.39
C ALA A 223 -5.57 20.47 -10.29
N ARG A 224 -5.17 19.28 -10.75
CA ARG A 224 -6.06 18.40 -11.54
C ARG A 224 -7.15 17.76 -10.67
N ALA A 225 -6.83 17.37 -9.43
CA ALA A 225 -7.81 16.81 -8.51
C ALA A 225 -8.87 17.84 -8.10
N ASP A 226 -8.47 19.11 -7.97
CA ASP A 226 -9.32 20.23 -7.57
C ASP A 226 -10.06 20.89 -8.74
N GLN A 227 -9.90 20.39 -9.97
CA GLN A 227 -10.50 20.99 -11.16
C GLN A 227 -12.02 21.07 -11.05
N GLN A 228 -12.57 22.27 -11.09
CA GLN A 228 -14.00 22.51 -11.03
C GLN A 228 -14.68 22.27 -12.39
N ARG A 229 -15.97 21.97 -12.35
CA ARG A 229 -16.81 21.92 -13.54
C ARG A 229 -16.76 23.29 -14.25
N PRO A 230 -16.59 23.35 -15.58
CA PRO A 230 -16.73 24.62 -16.32
C PRO A 230 -18.08 25.26 -16.03
N ALA A 231 -18.12 26.60 -15.93
CA ALA A 231 -19.38 27.32 -15.85
C ALA A 231 -20.23 26.99 -17.10
N GLU A 232 -21.52 26.74 -16.91
CA GLU A 232 -22.44 26.58 -18.03
C GLU A 232 -22.58 27.96 -18.68
N GLU A 233 -22.31 28.08 -19.99
CA GLU A 233 -22.53 29.28 -20.79
C GLU A 233 -24.01 29.48 -21.06
#